data_e2207a868a83db0b997ff6a955403f48
#
_entry.id   e2207a868a83db0b997ff6a955403f48
#
_cell.length_a   1.000
_cell.length_b   1.000
_cell.length_c   1.000
_cell.angle_alpha   90.00
_cell.angle_beta   90.00
_cell.angle_gamma   90.00
#
_symmetry.space_group_name_H-M   'P 1'
#
loop_
_entity.id
_entity.type
_entity.pdbx_description
1 polymer ?
#
loop_
_entity_poly.entity_id
_entity_poly.type
_entity_poly.pdbx_seq_one_letter_code
_entity_poly.pdbx_strand_id
1 'polypeptide(L)'
;MSAPSDFHDLLACPRCDAPLADGDGAWRCAGCRVDFPHVAGLPWLFAEPNAALGEWRGRLHFSLQKLERDRQQLAAALTSSTLRAATRARLESLEHATRDHAARLRALLAPLELEQRASSYETYLALRTRLPADQGLTTYHANIHRDWCWGAAENDASFTALEAALRAAPPNRTLVLGAGAGRLAYDLHMRTNAATTVALDFNPLLAIVADTVSRGSTLELYEFPLAPRAEPALLRTLAAPAAARPGLVHVLGDALRPPFRRGAFDTVVTASC
;
A
#
# COMPACT_ATOMS: atom_id res chain seq x y z
N MET A 1 -6.94 -2.68 -16.96
CA MET A 1 -6.72 -1.51 -17.85
C MET A 1 -5.22 -1.41 -18.07
N SER A 2 -4.76 -1.34 -19.31
CA SER A 2 -3.33 -1.13 -19.61
C SER A 2 -2.87 0.23 -19.09
N ALA A 3 -1.61 0.32 -18.63
CA ALA A 3 -1.01 1.60 -18.28
C ALA A 3 -1.09 2.56 -19.49
N PRO A 4 -1.17 3.89 -19.26
CA PRO A 4 -1.14 4.85 -20.36
C PRO A 4 0.12 4.64 -21.19
N SER A 5 0.02 4.81 -22.51
CA SER A 5 1.18 4.70 -23.44
C SER A 5 2.39 5.54 -22.98
N ASP A 6 2.11 6.68 -22.38
CA ASP A 6 3.12 7.63 -21.91
C ASP A 6 3.84 7.15 -20.62
N PHE A 7 3.26 6.23 -19.84
CA PHE A 7 3.88 5.72 -18.61
C PHE A 7 5.16 4.94 -18.92
N HIS A 8 5.18 4.16 -19.99
CA HIS A 8 6.36 3.42 -20.43
C HIS A 8 7.58 4.34 -20.64
N ASP A 9 7.34 5.51 -21.25
CA ASP A 9 8.40 6.49 -21.55
C ASP A 9 9.01 7.13 -20.29
N LEU A 10 8.34 7.04 -19.16
CA LEU A 10 8.85 7.56 -17.89
C LEU A 10 9.84 6.60 -17.21
N LEU A 11 9.80 5.31 -17.55
CA LEU A 11 10.50 4.26 -16.81
C LEU A 11 12.00 4.17 -17.14
N ALA A 12 12.79 3.89 -16.12
CA ALA A 12 14.18 3.45 -16.22
C ALA A 12 14.45 2.34 -15.20
N CYS A 13 15.45 1.54 -15.49
CA CYS A 13 15.86 0.45 -14.59
C CYS A 13 16.40 1.02 -13.27
N PRO A 14 15.86 0.64 -12.09
CA PRO A 14 16.36 1.13 -10.81
C PRO A 14 17.77 0.61 -10.44
N ARG A 15 18.34 -0.32 -11.25
CA ARG A 15 19.72 -0.84 -11.05
C ARG A 15 20.76 -0.12 -11.88
N CYS A 16 20.44 0.19 -13.15
CA CYS A 16 21.47 0.63 -14.11
C CYS A 16 21.00 1.78 -15.02
N ASP A 17 19.85 2.39 -14.75
CA ASP A 17 19.26 3.50 -15.49
C ASP A 17 18.93 3.22 -16.98
N ALA A 18 19.15 1.98 -17.46
CA ALA A 18 18.82 1.60 -18.83
C ALA A 18 17.29 1.58 -19.04
N PRO A 19 16.83 1.73 -20.30
CA PRO A 19 15.41 1.62 -20.62
C PRO A 19 14.81 0.27 -20.21
N LEU A 20 13.55 0.30 -19.79
CA LEU A 20 12.74 -0.89 -19.57
C LEU A 20 11.90 -1.16 -20.82
N ALA A 21 11.85 -2.40 -21.27
CA ALA A 21 10.96 -2.85 -22.33
C ALA A 21 9.76 -3.59 -21.71
N ASP A 22 8.58 -3.35 -22.24
CA ASP A 22 7.37 -4.10 -21.87
C ASP A 22 7.49 -5.53 -22.39
N GLY A 23 7.20 -6.50 -21.55
CA GLY A 23 7.20 -7.92 -21.86
C GLY A 23 5.93 -8.58 -21.35
N ASP A 24 5.78 -9.87 -21.60
CA ASP A 24 4.61 -10.64 -21.16
C ASP A 24 4.60 -10.77 -19.62
N GLY A 25 3.85 -9.87 -18.98
CA GLY A 25 3.67 -9.86 -17.51
C GLY A 25 4.85 -9.30 -16.70
N ALA A 26 5.88 -8.74 -17.34
CA ALA A 26 7.03 -8.14 -16.66
C ALA A 26 7.70 -7.06 -17.50
N TRP A 27 8.33 -6.09 -16.84
CA TRP A 27 9.26 -5.15 -17.47
C TRP A 27 10.66 -5.76 -17.52
N ARG A 28 11.31 -5.71 -18.67
CA ARG A 28 12.67 -6.21 -18.83
C ARG A 28 13.66 -5.10 -19.05
N CYS A 29 14.78 -5.12 -18.31
CA CYS A 29 15.85 -4.17 -18.50
C CYS A 29 16.73 -4.53 -19.71
N ALA A 30 16.90 -3.60 -20.64
CA ALA A 30 17.76 -3.78 -21.80
C ALA A 30 19.26 -3.87 -21.43
N GLY A 31 19.67 -3.23 -20.33
CA GLY A 31 21.07 -3.20 -19.87
C GLY A 31 21.44 -4.41 -19.01
N CYS A 32 20.86 -4.54 -17.81
CA CYS A 32 21.21 -5.60 -16.86
C CYS A 32 20.41 -6.89 -17.02
N ARG A 33 19.45 -6.95 -17.94
CA ARG A 33 18.59 -8.10 -18.27
C ARG A 33 17.75 -8.63 -17.10
N VAL A 34 17.53 -7.81 -16.07
CA VAL A 34 16.65 -8.16 -14.96
C VAL A 34 15.20 -7.98 -15.38
N ASP A 35 14.37 -8.94 -14.99
CA ASP A 35 12.93 -8.88 -15.17
C ASP A 35 12.27 -8.32 -13.89
N PHE A 36 11.37 -7.37 -14.06
CA PHE A 36 10.61 -6.71 -13.02
C PHE A 36 9.14 -7.12 -13.16
N PRO A 37 8.62 -8.01 -12.30
CA PRO A 37 7.29 -8.56 -12.46
C PRO A 37 6.20 -7.52 -12.17
N HIS A 38 4.96 -7.83 -12.59
CA HIS A 38 3.77 -7.22 -12.03
C HIS A 38 3.28 -8.05 -10.85
N VAL A 39 3.01 -7.40 -9.73
CA VAL A 39 2.45 -8.04 -8.54
C VAL A 39 1.11 -7.39 -8.24
N ALA A 40 0.06 -8.18 -8.17
CA ALA A 40 -1.33 -7.68 -8.08
C ALA A 40 -1.70 -6.69 -9.22
N GLY A 41 -1.11 -6.85 -10.39
CA GLY A 41 -1.28 -5.94 -11.52
C GLY A 41 -0.49 -4.64 -11.45
N LEU A 42 0.32 -4.44 -10.39
CA LEU A 42 1.17 -3.27 -10.20
C LEU A 42 2.60 -3.55 -10.64
N PRO A 43 3.29 -2.60 -11.31
CA PRO A 43 4.71 -2.70 -11.60
C PRO A 43 5.54 -2.84 -10.31
N TRP A 44 6.34 -3.90 -10.21
CA TRP A 44 7.23 -4.20 -9.07
C TRP A 44 8.67 -3.81 -9.42
N LEU A 45 9.00 -2.54 -9.24
CA LEU A 45 10.22 -1.92 -9.77
C LEU A 45 11.26 -1.65 -8.66
N PHE A 46 11.60 -2.66 -7.89
CA PHE A 46 12.71 -2.61 -6.93
C PHE A 46 14.03 -2.98 -7.60
N ALA A 47 15.13 -2.37 -7.18
CA ALA A 47 16.46 -2.68 -7.73
C ALA A 47 16.82 -4.18 -7.64
N GLU A 48 16.38 -4.85 -6.58
CA GLU A 48 16.49 -6.30 -6.37
C GLU A 48 15.08 -6.90 -6.26
N PRO A 49 14.36 -7.13 -7.37
CA PRO A 49 12.92 -7.41 -7.34
C PRO A 49 12.58 -8.70 -6.59
N ASN A 50 13.38 -9.76 -6.76
CA ASN A 50 13.13 -11.05 -6.09
C ASN A 50 13.41 -10.95 -4.58
N ALA A 51 14.47 -10.25 -4.18
CA ALA A 51 14.80 -10.05 -2.77
C ALA A 51 13.71 -9.21 -2.08
N ALA A 52 13.26 -8.13 -2.70
CA ALA A 52 12.17 -7.31 -2.19
C ALA A 52 10.86 -8.12 -2.06
N LEU A 53 10.54 -8.95 -3.05
CA LEU A 53 9.34 -9.80 -3.01
C LEU A 53 9.43 -10.83 -1.88
N GLY A 54 10.57 -11.49 -1.72
CA GLY A 54 10.80 -12.43 -0.63
C GLY A 54 10.69 -11.78 0.74
N GLU A 55 11.24 -10.57 0.89
CA GLU A 55 11.15 -9.79 2.12
C GLU A 55 9.69 -9.43 2.46
N TRP A 56 8.94 -8.89 1.50
CA TRP A 56 7.54 -8.53 1.71
C TRP A 56 6.65 -9.74 1.97
N ARG A 57 6.86 -10.86 1.28
CA ARG A 57 6.19 -12.13 1.60
C ARG A 57 6.43 -12.53 3.05
N GLY A 58 7.66 -12.47 3.52
CA GLY A 58 8.01 -12.77 4.91
C GLY A 58 7.30 -11.84 5.91
N ARG A 59 7.38 -10.52 5.71
CA ARG A 59 6.75 -9.50 6.58
C ARG A 59 5.24 -9.68 6.69
N LEU A 60 4.56 -9.80 5.55
CA LEU A 60 3.11 -9.94 5.50
C LEU A 60 2.65 -11.28 6.09
N HIS A 61 3.37 -12.35 5.83
CA HIS A 61 3.11 -13.64 6.45
C HIS A 61 3.20 -13.59 7.98
N PHE A 62 4.26 -13.03 8.53
CA PHE A 62 4.41 -12.89 9.99
C PHE A 62 3.36 -11.97 10.62
N SER A 63 2.92 -10.94 9.90
CA SER A 63 1.83 -10.08 10.34
C SER A 63 0.50 -10.83 10.40
N LEU A 64 0.20 -11.67 9.40
CA LEU A 64 -0.98 -12.54 9.44
C LEU A 64 -0.88 -13.61 10.54
N GLN A 65 0.31 -14.16 10.79
CA GLN A 65 0.53 -15.07 11.93
C GLN A 65 0.33 -14.35 13.27
N LYS A 66 0.71 -13.08 13.37
CA LYS A 66 0.45 -12.30 14.59
C LYS A 66 -1.05 -12.15 14.83
N LEU A 67 -1.83 -11.78 13.81
CA LEU A 67 -3.29 -11.71 13.91
C LEU A 67 -3.90 -13.04 14.35
N GLU A 68 -3.41 -14.15 13.84
CA GLU A 68 -3.89 -15.49 14.24
C GLU A 68 -3.54 -15.81 15.70
N ARG A 69 -2.35 -15.46 16.17
CA ARG A 69 -1.98 -15.60 17.60
C ARG A 69 -2.85 -14.73 18.50
N ASP A 70 -3.07 -13.46 18.11
CA ASP A 70 -3.93 -12.54 18.85
C ASP A 70 -5.37 -13.10 18.94
N ARG A 71 -5.91 -13.66 17.85
CA ARG A 71 -7.19 -14.36 17.82
C ARG A 71 -7.24 -15.55 18.77
N GLN A 72 -6.19 -16.39 18.77
CA GLN A 72 -6.10 -17.56 19.65
C GLN A 72 -6.08 -17.17 21.13
N GLN A 73 -5.39 -16.06 21.47
CA GLN A 73 -5.40 -15.51 22.83
C GLN A 73 -6.79 -15.03 23.25
N LEU A 74 -7.53 -14.37 22.33
CA LEU A 74 -8.91 -13.96 22.57
C LEU A 74 -9.82 -15.18 22.77
N ALA A 75 -9.70 -16.21 21.93
CA ALA A 75 -10.45 -17.45 22.06
C ALA A 75 -10.14 -18.17 23.38
N ALA A 76 -8.88 -18.24 23.79
CA ALA A 76 -8.46 -18.81 25.07
C ALA A 76 -9.04 -18.02 26.27
N ALA A 77 -9.04 -16.69 26.21
CA ALA A 77 -9.65 -15.86 27.26
C ALA A 77 -11.16 -16.12 27.41
N LEU A 78 -11.86 -16.41 26.31
CA LEU A 78 -13.30 -16.71 26.31
C LEU A 78 -13.67 -18.04 27.02
N THR A 79 -12.70 -18.95 27.26
CA THR A 79 -12.95 -20.20 27.99
C THR A 79 -13.18 -19.97 29.49
N SER A 80 -12.81 -18.81 30.03
CA SER A 80 -12.98 -18.50 31.45
C SER A 80 -14.46 -18.39 31.83
N SER A 81 -14.86 -19.10 32.87
CA SER A 81 -16.20 -19.06 33.43
C SER A 81 -16.48 -17.82 34.28
N THR A 82 -15.44 -17.08 34.65
CA THR A 82 -15.55 -15.90 35.54
C THR A 82 -15.74 -14.59 34.81
N LEU A 83 -15.81 -14.59 33.47
CA LEU A 83 -16.02 -13.39 32.67
C LEU A 83 -17.41 -12.78 32.92
N ARG A 84 -17.42 -11.46 33.17
CA ARG A 84 -18.67 -10.69 33.16
C ARG A 84 -19.28 -10.69 31.74
N ALA A 85 -20.59 -10.66 31.61
CA ALA A 85 -21.29 -10.71 30.34
C ALA A 85 -20.80 -9.65 29.32
N ALA A 86 -20.62 -8.39 29.76
CA ALA A 86 -20.10 -7.33 28.90
C ALA A 86 -18.67 -7.57 28.40
N THR A 87 -17.80 -8.13 29.28
CA THR A 87 -16.42 -8.48 28.89
C THR A 87 -16.45 -9.63 27.88
N ARG A 88 -17.27 -10.64 28.11
CA ARG A 88 -17.42 -11.77 27.18
C ARG A 88 -17.88 -11.29 25.80
N ALA A 89 -18.96 -10.49 25.73
CA ALA A 89 -19.46 -9.94 24.47
C ALA A 89 -18.41 -9.11 23.72
N ARG A 90 -17.59 -8.33 24.45
CA ARG A 90 -16.49 -7.56 23.85
C ARG A 90 -15.39 -8.46 23.29
N LEU A 91 -15.01 -9.52 24.00
CA LEU A 91 -13.99 -10.47 23.54
C LEU A 91 -14.48 -11.29 22.34
N GLU A 92 -15.75 -11.68 22.33
CA GLU A 92 -16.40 -12.36 21.20
C GLU A 92 -16.38 -11.49 19.94
N SER A 93 -16.74 -10.21 20.08
CA SER A 93 -16.68 -9.23 19.01
C SER A 93 -15.26 -9.05 18.46
N LEU A 94 -14.26 -8.93 19.34
CA LEU A 94 -12.85 -8.82 18.94
C LEU A 94 -12.33 -10.08 18.25
N GLU A 95 -12.64 -11.27 18.78
CA GLU A 95 -12.23 -12.55 18.17
C GLU A 95 -12.81 -12.67 16.76
N HIS A 96 -14.11 -12.42 16.61
CA HIS A 96 -14.77 -12.45 15.31
C HIS A 96 -14.14 -11.45 14.33
N ALA A 97 -13.99 -10.19 14.74
CA ALA A 97 -13.41 -9.15 13.90
C ALA A 97 -11.96 -9.46 13.50
N THR A 98 -11.14 -9.97 14.43
CA THR A 98 -9.75 -10.34 14.13
C THR A 98 -9.67 -11.49 13.13
N ARG A 99 -10.54 -12.49 13.26
CA ARG A 99 -10.63 -13.62 12.33
C ARG A 99 -11.03 -13.15 10.92
N ASP A 100 -12.10 -12.36 10.83
CA ASP A 100 -12.60 -11.85 9.54
C ASP A 100 -11.60 -10.89 8.90
N HIS A 101 -10.98 -10.01 9.68
CA HIS A 101 -9.92 -9.12 9.19
C HIS A 101 -8.73 -9.90 8.59
N ALA A 102 -8.28 -10.95 9.27
CA ALA A 102 -7.21 -11.80 8.76
C ALA A 102 -7.61 -12.51 7.46
N ALA A 103 -8.86 -12.94 7.32
CA ALA A 103 -9.37 -13.51 6.08
C ALA A 103 -9.40 -12.50 4.93
N ARG A 104 -9.89 -11.28 5.19
CA ARG A 104 -9.93 -10.18 4.20
C ARG A 104 -8.53 -9.79 3.74
N LEU A 105 -7.57 -9.66 4.68
CA LEU A 105 -6.17 -9.37 4.33
C LEU A 105 -5.54 -10.50 3.51
N ARG A 106 -5.79 -11.78 3.84
CA ARG A 106 -5.30 -12.90 3.02
C ARG A 106 -5.85 -12.84 1.60
N ALA A 107 -7.13 -12.56 1.44
CA ALA A 107 -7.75 -12.42 0.12
C ALA A 107 -7.14 -11.26 -0.68
N LEU A 108 -6.96 -10.09 -0.05
CA LEU A 108 -6.35 -8.91 -0.67
C LEU A 108 -4.90 -9.14 -1.09
N LEU A 109 -4.14 -9.87 -0.27
CA LEU A 109 -2.71 -10.16 -0.46
C LEU A 109 -2.43 -11.45 -1.23
N ALA A 110 -3.48 -12.18 -1.66
CA ALA A 110 -3.33 -13.44 -2.41
C ALA A 110 -2.37 -13.34 -3.61
N PRO A 111 -2.38 -12.24 -4.40
CA PRO A 111 -1.47 -12.11 -5.54
C PRO A 111 0.02 -12.06 -5.18
N LEU A 112 0.38 -11.82 -3.91
CA LEU A 112 1.77 -11.88 -3.46
C LEU A 112 2.24 -13.31 -3.19
N GLU A 113 1.34 -14.31 -3.14
CA GLU A 113 1.69 -15.71 -2.90
C GLU A 113 2.55 -15.91 -1.64
N LEU A 114 2.04 -15.45 -0.50
CA LEU A 114 2.78 -15.35 0.76
C LEU A 114 3.39 -16.68 1.25
N GLU A 115 2.89 -17.81 0.78
CA GLU A 115 3.42 -19.15 1.11
C GLU A 115 4.72 -19.46 0.37
N GLN A 116 5.00 -18.81 -0.76
CA GLN A 116 6.23 -18.97 -1.53
C GLN A 116 7.39 -18.15 -0.91
N ARG A 117 7.72 -18.46 0.34
CA ARG A 117 8.81 -17.77 1.03
C ARG A 117 10.15 -18.37 0.65
N ALA A 118 11.03 -17.54 0.09
CA ALA A 118 12.40 -17.92 -0.21
C ALA A 118 13.36 -17.80 0.98
N SER A 119 12.91 -17.26 2.13
CA SER A 119 13.78 -16.90 3.25
C SER A 119 13.46 -17.65 4.53
N SER A 120 14.51 -18.08 5.25
CA SER A 120 14.42 -18.57 6.61
C SER A 120 14.02 -17.42 7.57
N TYR A 121 13.58 -17.77 8.77
CA TYR A 121 13.30 -16.81 9.84
C TYR A 121 14.55 -15.93 10.14
N GLU A 122 15.74 -16.48 10.06
CA GLU A 122 17.00 -15.77 10.26
C GLU A 122 17.25 -14.74 9.16
N THR A 123 16.97 -15.06 7.91
CA THR A 123 17.03 -14.08 6.80
C THR A 123 16.02 -12.95 7.02
N TYR A 124 14.82 -13.27 7.49
CA TYR A 124 13.82 -12.27 7.86
C TYR A 124 14.33 -11.35 8.99
N LEU A 125 14.94 -11.91 10.04
CA LEU A 125 15.51 -11.11 11.13
C LEU A 125 16.65 -10.21 10.64
N ALA A 126 17.52 -10.70 9.76
CA ALA A 126 18.61 -9.92 9.18
C ALA A 126 18.10 -8.77 8.29
N LEU A 127 17.02 -8.98 7.55
CA LEU A 127 16.38 -7.95 6.73
C LEU A 127 15.61 -6.93 7.58
N ARG A 128 15.05 -7.36 8.71
CA ARG A 128 14.33 -6.51 9.66
C ARG A 128 15.21 -5.40 10.25
N THR A 129 16.53 -5.60 10.34
CA THR A 129 17.46 -4.57 10.81
C THR A 129 17.61 -3.39 9.86
N ARG A 130 17.17 -3.51 8.61
CA ARG A 130 17.24 -2.45 7.59
C ARG A 130 16.06 -1.49 7.64
N LEU A 131 14.96 -1.85 8.32
CA LEU A 131 13.78 -1.00 8.48
C LEU A 131 13.44 -0.90 9.96
N PRO A 132 12.87 0.23 10.43
CA PRO A 132 12.42 0.38 11.80
C PRO A 132 11.55 -0.80 12.24
N ALA A 133 11.80 -1.30 13.45
CA ALA A 133 11.20 -2.54 13.96
C ALA A 133 9.66 -2.49 14.09
N ASP A 134 9.10 -1.30 14.10
CA ASP A 134 7.69 -0.96 14.29
C ASP A 134 6.92 -0.72 12.98
N GLN A 135 7.59 -0.74 11.82
CA GLN A 135 6.93 -0.66 10.51
C GLN A 135 6.28 -2.00 10.12
N GLY A 136 5.39 -2.50 10.97
CA GLY A 136 4.53 -3.63 10.65
C GLY A 136 3.27 -3.21 9.86
N LEU A 137 2.52 -4.20 9.39
CA LEU A 137 1.20 -4.00 8.75
C LEU A 137 0.28 -3.08 9.56
N THR A 138 0.32 -3.19 10.89
CA THR A 138 -0.55 -2.44 11.80
C THR A 138 -0.23 -0.95 11.86
N THR A 139 1.00 -0.53 11.58
CA THR A 139 1.42 0.88 11.62
C THR A 139 0.70 1.71 10.56
N TYR A 140 0.39 1.09 9.43
CA TYR A 140 -0.20 1.80 8.28
C TYR A 140 -1.72 1.64 8.15
N HIS A 141 -2.38 0.82 8.99
CA HIS A 141 -3.84 0.66 8.94
C HIS A 141 -4.59 1.97 9.18
N ALA A 142 -4.09 2.80 10.09
CA ALA A 142 -4.68 4.10 10.37
C ALA A 142 -4.68 4.99 9.11
N ASN A 143 -3.59 4.97 8.34
CA ASN A 143 -3.47 5.74 7.10
C ASN A 143 -4.49 5.27 6.05
N ILE A 144 -4.69 3.96 5.90
CA ILE A 144 -5.69 3.41 4.97
C ILE A 144 -7.09 3.93 5.30
N HIS A 145 -7.47 3.87 6.58
CA HIS A 145 -8.81 4.31 7.02
C HIS A 145 -8.95 5.82 6.98
N ARG A 146 -7.91 6.59 7.38
CA ARG A 146 -7.88 8.04 7.23
C ARG A 146 -8.10 8.44 5.77
N ASP A 147 -7.33 7.87 4.86
CA ASP A 147 -7.32 8.27 3.46
C ASP A 147 -8.64 7.97 2.75
N TRP A 148 -9.26 6.82 3.03
CA TRP A 148 -10.37 6.32 2.23
C TRP A 148 -11.70 6.17 2.98
N CYS A 149 -11.76 6.54 4.28
CA CYS A 149 -12.99 6.43 5.06
C CYS A 149 -13.35 7.73 5.79
N TRP A 150 -12.52 8.19 6.74
CA TRP A 150 -12.93 9.25 7.65
C TRP A 150 -12.08 10.54 7.60
N GLY A 151 -10.94 10.57 6.94
CA GLY A 151 -10.00 11.69 6.95
C GLY A 151 -10.23 12.75 5.88
N ALA A 152 -11.45 12.95 5.37
CA ALA A 152 -11.71 13.88 4.27
C ALA A 152 -11.18 15.30 4.54
N ALA A 153 -11.40 15.84 5.74
CA ALA A 153 -10.93 17.18 6.11
C ALA A 153 -9.41 17.29 6.15
N GLU A 154 -8.71 16.27 6.65
CA GLU A 154 -7.25 16.21 6.68
C GLU A 154 -6.66 16.07 5.27
N ASN A 155 -7.28 15.24 4.43
CA ASN A 155 -6.90 15.09 3.03
C ASN A 155 -7.09 16.40 2.25
N ASP A 156 -8.19 17.11 2.48
CA ASP A 156 -8.43 18.43 1.88
C ASP A 156 -7.41 19.47 2.35
N ALA A 157 -7.07 19.50 3.63
CA ALA A 157 -6.03 20.38 4.16
C ALA A 157 -4.67 20.09 3.53
N SER A 158 -4.31 18.81 3.38
CA SER A 158 -3.07 18.39 2.74
C SER A 158 -3.00 18.83 1.27
N PHE A 159 -4.09 18.68 0.52
CA PHE A 159 -4.14 19.18 -0.86
C PHE A 159 -4.05 20.74 -0.90
N THR A 160 -4.80 21.43 -0.04
CA THR A 160 -4.83 22.89 0.01
C THR A 160 -3.45 23.48 0.30
N ALA A 161 -2.65 22.83 1.13
CA ALA A 161 -1.27 23.25 1.42
C ALA A 161 -0.38 23.25 0.15
N LEU A 162 -0.67 22.41 -0.82
CA LEU A 162 0.07 22.33 -2.09
C LEU A 162 -0.54 23.21 -3.20
N GLU A 163 -1.81 23.59 -3.07
CA GLU A 163 -2.58 24.21 -4.15
C GLU A 163 -1.93 25.49 -4.70
N ALA A 164 -1.37 26.32 -3.83
CA ALA A 164 -0.72 27.57 -4.26
C ALA A 164 0.51 27.29 -5.15
N ALA A 165 1.34 26.30 -4.78
CA ALA A 165 2.49 25.90 -5.58
C ALA A 165 2.07 25.29 -6.92
N LEU A 166 1.04 24.45 -6.91
CA LEU A 166 0.49 23.78 -8.11
C LEU A 166 -0.15 24.79 -9.09
N ARG A 167 -0.73 25.88 -8.60
CA ARG A 167 -1.25 26.95 -9.45
C ARG A 167 -0.13 27.76 -10.10
N ALA A 168 0.98 27.98 -9.38
CA ALA A 168 2.13 28.71 -9.91
C ALA A 168 2.89 27.90 -10.98
N ALA A 169 2.90 26.57 -10.84
CA ALA A 169 3.50 25.63 -11.79
C ALA A 169 2.52 24.47 -12.02
N PRO A 170 1.58 24.61 -12.98
CA PRO A 170 0.57 23.58 -13.24
C PRO A 170 1.22 22.25 -13.63
N PRO A 171 0.91 21.16 -12.91
CA PRO A 171 1.52 19.87 -13.16
C PRO A 171 0.96 19.22 -14.41
N ASN A 172 1.83 18.52 -15.16
CA ASN A 172 1.44 17.67 -16.27
C ASN A 172 1.85 16.21 -16.02
N ARG A 173 3.11 15.97 -15.66
CA ARG A 173 3.63 14.66 -15.25
C ARG A 173 4.09 14.74 -13.80
N THR A 174 3.27 14.21 -12.91
CA THR A 174 3.50 14.29 -11.46
C THR A 174 4.01 12.98 -10.91
N LEU A 175 5.03 13.02 -10.05
CA LEU A 175 5.48 11.91 -9.23
C LEU A 175 5.18 12.20 -7.76
N VAL A 176 4.49 11.28 -7.09
CA VAL A 176 4.28 11.33 -5.64
C VAL A 176 5.13 10.23 -5.01
N LEU A 177 6.14 10.63 -4.22
CA LEU A 177 7.03 9.73 -3.51
C LEU A 177 6.49 9.43 -2.11
N GLY A 178 6.53 8.15 -1.70
CA GLY A 178 5.95 7.72 -0.43
C GLY A 178 4.44 7.92 -0.41
N ALA A 179 3.78 7.54 -1.50
CA ALA A 179 2.36 7.82 -1.73
C ALA A 179 1.40 7.20 -0.68
N GLY A 180 1.90 6.26 0.13
CA GLY A 180 1.13 5.61 1.19
C GLY A 180 -0.11 4.89 0.63
N ALA A 181 -1.27 5.12 1.26
CA ALA A 181 -2.53 4.58 0.76
C ALA A 181 -3.08 5.32 -0.47
N GLY A 182 -2.33 6.29 -1.04
CA GLY A 182 -2.56 6.86 -2.37
C GLY A 182 -3.50 8.06 -2.43
N ARG A 183 -4.06 8.51 -1.32
CA ARG A 183 -5.07 9.56 -1.34
C ARG A 183 -4.57 10.89 -1.89
N LEU A 184 -3.40 11.35 -1.49
CA LEU A 184 -2.83 12.59 -2.01
C LEU A 184 -2.55 12.51 -3.52
N ALA A 185 -2.02 11.37 -4.01
CA ALA A 185 -1.80 11.17 -5.43
C ALA A 185 -3.12 11.17 -6.23
N TYR A 186 -4.17 10.56 -5.67
CA TYR A 186 -5.51 10.59 -6.24
C TYR A 186 -6.07 12.02 -6.28
N ASP A 187 -6.01 12.77 -5.18
CA ASP A 187 -6.52 14.15 -5.13
C ASP A 187 -5.75 15.07 -6.08
N LEU A 188 -4.41 14.96 -6.16
CA LEU A 188 -3.61 15.67 -7.14
C LEU A 188 -4.06 15.35 -8.58
N HIS A 189 -4.22 14.06 -8.90
CA HIS A 189 -4.65 13.65 -10.23
C HIS A 189 -6.04 14.15 -10.57
N MET A 190 -6.99 14.05 -9.65
CA MET A 190 -8.40 14.39 -9.90
C MET A 190 -8.69 15.89 -9.87
N ARG A 191 -7.94 16.66 -9.07
CA ARG A 191 -8.20 18.09 -8.83
C ARG A 191 -7.29 19.01 -9.64
N THR A 192 -6.28 18.47 -10.35
CA THR A 192 -5.43 19.21 -11.29
C THR A 192 -5.64 18.72 -12.71
N ASN A 193 -4.97 19.35 -13.68
CA ASN A 193 -4.97 18.93 -15.09
C ASN A 193 -3.80 17.99 -15.44
N ALA A 194 -3.18 17.35 -14.43
CA ALA A 194 -2.09 16.40 -14.66
C ALA A 194 -2.55 15.29 -15.63
N ALA A 195 -1.82 15.12 -16.72
CA ALA A 195 -2.09 14.05 -17.69
C ALA A 195 -1.69 12.69 -17.10
N THR A 196 -0.56 12.67 -16.38
CA THR A 196 -0.04 11.46 -15.73
C THR A 196 0.35 11.78 -14.28
N THR A 197 -0.12 10.97 -13.35
CA THR A 197 0.31 10.98 -11.94
C THR A 197 0.79 9.59 -11.56
N VAL A 198 2.04 9.49 -11.13
CA VAL A 198 2.63 8.24 -10.66
C VAL A 198 2.74 8.29 -9.14
N ALA A 199 2.12 7.34 -8.49
CA ALA A 199 2.17 7.13 -7.04
C ALA A 199 3.18 6.02 -6.74
N LEU A 200 4.36 6.38 -6.23
CA LEU A 200 5.41 5.44 -5.86
C LEU A 200 5.36 5.16 -4.37
N ASP A 201 5.23 3.91 -4.00
CA ASP A 201 5.37 3.46 -2.61
C ASP A 201 6.13 2.13 -2.54
N PHE A 202 6.75 1.86 -1.40
CA PHE A 202 7.46 0.59 -1.20
C PHE A 202 6.57 -0.48 -0.55
N ASN A 203 5.44 -0.10 0.07
CA ASN A 203 4.56 -1.00 0.81
C ASN A 203 3.46 -1.58 -0.10
N PRO A 204 3.49 -2.89 -0.40
CA PRO A 204 2.53 -3.49 -1.32
C PRO A 204 1.08 -3.48 -0.79
N LEU A 205 0.86 -3.56 0.53
CA LEU A 205 -0.50 -3.48 1.07
C LEU A 205 -1.11 -2.10 0.75
N LEU A 206 -0.37 -1.03 0.99
CA LEU A 206 -0.83 0.33 0.75
C LEU A 206 -1.10 0.56 -0.74
N ALA A 207 -0.17 0.16 -1.61
CA ALA A 207 -0.30 0.34 -3.05
C ALA A 207 -1.46 -0.49 -3.64
N ILE A 208 -1.70 -1.72 -3.16
CA ILE A 208 -2.84 -2.55 -3.60
C ILE A 208 -4.16 -1.92 -3.18
N VAL A 209 -4.27 -1.42 -1.94
CA VAL A 209 -5.45 -0.69 -1.47
C VAL A 209 -5.67 0.56 -2.31
N ALA A 210 -4.63 1.37 -2.51
CA ALA A 210 -4.68 2.60 -3.30
C ALA A 210 -5.17 2.35 -4.73
N ASP A 211 -4.59 1.37 -5.41
CA ASP A 211 -4.98 1.01 -6.79
C ASP A 211 -6.43 0.51 -6.86
N THR A 212 -6.79 -0.39 -5.96
CA THR A 212 -8.14 -0.97 -5.92
C THR A 212 -9.20 0.11 -5.72
N VAL A 213 -9.00 0.99 -4.72
CA VAL A 213 -9.98 2.01 -4.34
C VAL A 213 -10.02 3.13 -5.39
N SER A 214 -8.86 3.59 -5.87
CA SER A 214 -8.81 4.65 -6.88
C SER A 214 -9.43 4.25 -8.22
N ARG A 215 -9.46 2.96 -8.55
CA ARG A 215 -10.18 2.45 -9.73
C ARG A 215 -11.71 2.39 -9.56
N GLY A 216 -12.23 2.82 -8.41
CA GLY A 216 -13.66 2.85 -8.11
C GLY A 216 -14.21 1.57 -7.48
N SER A 217 -13.35 0.61 -7.13
CA SER A 217 -13.76 -0.54 -6.32
C SER A 217 -13.81 -0.17 -4.84
N THR A 218 -14.63 -0.89 -4.08
CA THR A 218 -14.70 -0.74 -2.61
C THR A 218 -13.96 -1.89 -1.93
N LEU A 219 -13.35 -1.59 -0.79
CA LEU A 219 -12.76 -2.58 0.11
C LEU A 219 -13.37 -2.44 1.50
N GLU A 220 -13.49 -3.55 2.20
CA GLU A 220 -13.93 -3.56 3.60
C GLU A 220 -12.83 -4.13 4.48
N LEU A 221 -12.31 -3.29 5.39
CA LEU A 221 -11.28 -3.66 6.36
C LEU A 221 -11.68 -3.20 7.76
N TYR A 222 -11.29 -3.97 8.78
CA TYR A 222 -11.54 -3.58 10.15
C TYR A 222 -10.55 -2.51 10.62
N GLU A 223 -11.11 -1.50 11.28
CA GLU A 223 -10.40 -0.56 12.12
C GLU A 223 -10.49 -1.03 13.57
N PHE A 224 -9.35 -1.12 14.26
CA PHE A 224 -9.26 -1.46 15.67
C PHE A 224 -8.86 -0.19 16.44
N PRO A 225 -9.80 0.51 17.09
CA PRO A 225 -9.52 1.77 17.77
C PRO A 225 -8.50 1.60 18.90
N LEU A 226 -7.49 2.47 18.95
CA LEU A 226 -6.50 2.51 20.03
C LEU A 226 -7.10 2.99 21.35
N ALA A 227 -8.02 3.98 21.28
CA ALA A 227 -8.73 4.47 22.45
C ALA A 227 -9.90 3.54 22.78
N PRO A 228 -10.25 3.37 24.08
CA PRO A 228 -11.43 2.60 24.49
C PRO A 228 -12.69 3.17 23.88
N ARG A 229 -13.43 2.32 23.14
CA ARG A 229 -14.75 2.62 22.57
C ARG A 229 -15.73 1.51 22.92
N ALA A 230 -17.02 1.78 22.78
CA ALA A 230 -18.06 0.78 22.97
C ALA A 230 -17.85 -0.38 21.98
N GLU A 231 -17.67 -0.05 20.70
CA GLU A 231 -17.31 -1.03 19.66
C GLU A 231 -15.79 -1.21 19.63
N PRO A 232 -15.30 -2.43 19.90
CA PRO A 232 -13.86 -2.70 19.93
C PRO A 232 -13.22 -2.87 18.55
N ALA A 233 -14.03 -3.07 17.52
CA ALA A 233 -13.62 -3.18 16.12
C ALA A 233 -14.73 -2.66 15.22
N LEU A 234 -14.37 -1.94 14.17
CA LEU A 234 -15.31 -1.31 13.24
C LEU A 234 -14.98 -1.78 11.82
N LEU A 235 -15.93 -2.48 11.18
CA LEU A 235 -15.79 -2.78 9.75
C LEU A 235 -16.03 -1.48 8.96
N ARG A 236 -15.01 -1.04 8.23
CA ARG A 236 -15.04 0.19 7.44
C ARG A 236 -15.06 -0.10 5.96
N THR A 237 -15.90 0.57 5.24
CA THR A 237 -15.87 0.60 3.77
C THR A 237 -14.90 1.69 3.33
N LEU A 238 -13.94 1.31 2.51
CA LEU A 238 -12.93 2.17 1.90
C LEU A 238 -13.36 2.42 0.45
N ALA A 239 -13.54 3.68 0.09
CA ALA A 239 -13.99 4.06 -1.25
C ALA A 239 -13.40 5.41 -1.67
N ALA A 240 -13.08 5.54 -2.96
CA ALA A 240 -12.78 6.84 -3.55
C ALA A 240 -14.10 7.61 -3.81
N PRO A 241 -14.08 8.95 -3.79
CA PRO A 241 -15.26 9.76 -4.16
C PRO A 241 -15.76 9.46 -5.57
N ALA A 242 -14.87 9.13 -6.49
CA ALA A 242 -15.14 8.68 -7.85
C ALA A 242 -13.98 7.80 -8.35
N ALA A 243 -14.20 7.01 -9.40
CA ALA A 243 -13.11 6.33 -10.08
C ALA A 243 -12.12 7.35 -10.68
N ALA A 244 -10.83 7.09 -10.53
CA ALA A 244 -9.79 7.96 -11.06
C ALA A 244 -9.89 8.06 -12.60
N ARG A 245 -9.61 9.26 -13.11
CA ARG A 245 -9.40 9.45 -14.55
C ARG A 245 -8.23 8.58 -15.04
N PRO A 246 -8.16 8.23 -16.33
CA PRO A 246 -6.97 7.61 -16.89
C PRO A 246 -5.71 8.46 -16.63
N GLY A 247 -4.58 7.82 -16.36
CA GLY A 247 -3.32 8.51 -16.09
C GLY A 247 -2.82 8.44 -14.63
N LEU A 248 -3.63 7.98 -13.70
CA LEU A 248 -3.14 7.63 -12.35
C LEU A 248 -2.56 6.21 -12.37
N VAL A 249 -1.29 6.07 -11.97
CA VAL A 249 -0.57 4.79 -11.95
C VAL A 249 0.09 4.58 -10.60
N HIS A 250 -0.17 3.44 -9.98
CA HIS A 250 0.51 3.03 -8.75
C HIS A 250 1.69 2.12 -9.08
N VAL A 251 2.85 2.40 -8.47
CA VAL A 251 4.12 1.68 -8.70
C VAL A 251 4.71 1.26 -7.37
N LEU A 252 5.15 0.02 -7.30
CA LEU A 252 5.91 -0.51 -6.18
C LEU A 252 7.40 -0.37 -6.42
N GLY A 253 8.10 0.37 -5.56
CA GLY A 253 9.52 0.66 -5.69
C GLY A 253 10.08 1.48 -4.54
N ASP A 254 11.38 1.70 -4.58
CA ASP A 254 12.12 2.45 -3.58
C ASP A 254 12.34 3.90 -4.04
N ALA A 255 11.89 4.87 -3.25
CA ALA A 255 12.10 6.30 -3.52
C ALA A 255 13.57 6.71 -3.51
N LEU A 256 14.45 5.94 -2.86
CA LEU A 256 15.91 6.16 -2.89
C LEU A 256 16.56 5.66 -4.20
N ARG A 257 15.85 4.82 -4.94
CA ARG A 257 16.24 4.28 -6.24
C ARG A 257 15.04 4.31 -7.19
N PRO A 258 14.50 5.50 -7.48
CA PRO A 258 13.26 5.63 -8.23
C PRO A 258 13.43 5.08 -9.65
N PRO A 259 12.48 4.27 -10.15
CA PRO A 259 12.59 3.56 -11.43
C PRO A 259 12.19 4.45 -12.61
N PHE A 260 12.69 5.67 -12.67
CA PHE A 260 12.28 6.67 -13.65
C PHE A 260 13.47 7.34 -14.31
N ARG A 261 13.28 7.75 -15.57
CA ARG A 261 14.28 8.52 -16.32
C ARG A 261 14.47 9.89 -15.68
N ARG A 262 15.68 10.42 -15.79
CA ARG A 262 15.98 11.79 -15.35
C ARG A 262 15.13 12.79 -16.15
N GLY A 263 14.50 13.73 -15.45
CA GLY A 263 13.64 14.73 -16.07
C GLY A 263 12.30 14.18 -16.61
N ALA A 264 11.89 12.98 -16.19
CA ALA A 264 10.62 12.39 -16.62
C ALA A 264 9.39 13.14 -16.11
N PHE A 265 9.53 13.82 -14.98
CA PHE A 265 8.46 14.55 -14.30
C PHE A 265 8.76 16.04 -14.24
N ASP A 266 7.74 16.87 -14.43
CA ASP A 266 7.78 18.30 -14.20
C ASP A 266 7.46 18.66 -12.73
N THR A 267 6.76 17.77 -12.04
CA THR A 267 6.35 17.98 -10.65
C THR A 267 6.67 16.73 -9.82
N VAL A 268 7.34 16.93 -8.69
CA VAL A 268 7.60 15.87 -7.70
C VAL A 268 7.06 16.32 -6.35
N VAL A 269 6.24 15.51 -5.74
CA VAL A 269 5.65 15.73 -4.42
C VAL A 269 6.13 14.65 -3.47
N THR A 270 6.62 15.05 -2.31
CA THR A 270 6.93 14.15 -1.20
C THR A 270 5.94 14.44 -0.08
N ALA A 271 5.17 13.45 0.31
CA ALA A 271 4.35 13.52 1.49
C ALA A 271 5.11 12.85 2.64
N SER A 272 5.62 13.65 3.57
CA SER A 272 6.03 13.10 4.87
C SER A 272 4.78 12.97 5.73
N CYS A 273 4.44 11.74 6.06
CA CYS A 273 3.43 11.44 7.09
C CYS A 273 4.12 11.22 8.41
#